data_7ff815ccfbfa27d09ee346d467a72e32
#
_entry.id   7ff815ccfbfa27d09ee346d467a72e32
#
_cell.length_a   1.000
_cell.length_b   1.000
_cell.length_c   1.000
_cell.angle_alpha   90.00
_cell.angle_beta   90.00
_cell.angle_gamma   90.00
#
_symmetry.space_group_name_H-M   'P 1'
#
loop_
_entity.id
_entity.type
_entity.pdbx_description
1 polymer ?
#
loop_
_entity_poly.entity_id
_entity_poly.type
_entity_poly.pdbx_seq_one_letter_code
_entity_poly.pdbx_strand_id
1 'polypeptide(L)'
;VKNQETLKVLLVGETWIVSKFHIKGFDVVPLGGYEDFSTYFRKALQEYTDLEIDHLPNHLVLSMFPQTLEELGKYDVVMLSDVGRNTLTLYPDVFRVPMGKDRLALIRDFVAKGGALVMCGGWMSFQGFRAMANYHGSPIEEVLPVHIQASDDRAETTEGIKPEILLPEHPVLKGIPSREWPLFLGYNKLKAKDGSKTIAKFGKDVFIAVWEYEKGRSMAFASDMAPHWGSAFVNWPYYAQFWYQSLRWLAKK
;
A
#
# COMPACT_ATOMS: atom_id res chain seq x y z
N VAL A 1 -28.63 -5.98 16.89
CA VAL A 1 -27.53 -5.56 16.02
C VAL A 1 -26.32 -5.46 16.95
N LYS A 2 -25.32 -6.37 16.81
CA LYS A 2 -24.03 -6.19 17.51
C LYS A 2 -23.45 -4.90 16.95
N ASN A 3 -23.16 -3.91 17.79
CA ASN A 3 -22.35 -2.76 17.40
C ASN A 3 -21.04 -3.31 16.88
N GLN A 4 -20.84 -3.24 15.58
CA GLN A 4 -19.59 -3.63 14.96
C GLN A 4 -18.57 -2.53 15.32
N GLU A 5 -17.45 -2.93 15.88
CA GLU A 5 -16.41 -1.98 16.32
C GLU A 5 -15.85 -1.25 15.11
N THR A 6 -15.75 0.09 15.18
CA THR A 6 -15.22 0.93 14.11
C THR A 6 -13.79 0.52 13.78
N LEU A 7 -13.52 0.34 12.49
CA LEU A 7 -12.21 0.03 11.96
C LEU A 7 -11.50 1.33 11.58
N LYS A 8 -10.30 1.57 12.12
CA LYS A 8 -9.52 2.78 11.88
C LYS A 8 -8.30 2.48 11.02
N VAL A 9 -8.19 3.16 9.89
CA VAL A 9 -7.13 2.96 8.91
C VAL A 9 -6.34 4.25 8.70
N LEU A 10 -5.01 4.18 8.81
CA LEU A 10 -4.10 5.22 8.36
C LEU A 10 -3.63 4.89 6.95
N LEU A 11 -4.17 5.58 5.94
CA LEU A 11 -3.69 5.50 4.56
C LEU A 11 -2.58 6.52 4.35
N VAL A 12 -1.38 6.06 3.98
CA VAL A 12 -0.19 6.88 3.78
C VAL A 12 0.21 6.85 2.31
N GLY A 13 0.35 8.01 1.70
CA GLY A 13 0.81 8.12 0.33
C GLY A 13 -0.29 8.39 -0.70
N GLU A 14 -0.16 7.83 -1.89
CA GLU A 14 -1.07 7.90 -3.04
C GLU A 14 -1.36 9.34 -3.52
N THR A 15 -0.37 10.23 -3.34
CA THR A 15 -0.44 11.61 -3.79
C THR A 15 0.91 12.06 -4.32
N TRP A 16 0.93 12.97 -5.29
CA TRP A 16 2.17 13.57 -5.76
C TRP A 16 2.02 15.01 -6.25
N ILE A 17 3.14 15.70 -6.22
CA ILE A 17 3.29 17.02 -6.81
C ILE A 17 3.91 16.84 -8.19
N VAL A 18 3.20 17.31 -9.22
CA VAL A 18 3.66 17.26 -10.60
C VAL A 18 4.24 18.61 -10.99
N SER A 19 5.45 18.60 -11.55
CA SER A 19 6.05 19.80 -12.14
C SER A 19 6.26 19.55 -13.64
N LYS A 20 5.72 20.45 -14.47
CA LYS A 20 5.89 20.44 -15.94
C LYS A 20 6.57 21.75 -16.35
N PHE A 21 7.45 21.69 -17.33
CA PHE A 21 8.11 22.85 -17.88
C PHE A 21 7.83 22.93 -19.37
N HIS A 22 7.31 24.08 -19.83
CA HIS A 22 7.19 24.38 -21.25
C HIS A 22 8.36 25.28 -21.62
N ILE A 23 9.24 24.80 -22.49
CA ILE A 23 10.39 25.56 -22.98
C ILE A 23 10.07 26.08 -24.38
N LYS A 24 10.08 27.41 -24.54
CA LYS A 24 9.80 28.10 -25.81
C LYS A 24 10.91 29.11 -26.09
N GLY A 25 11.97 28.66 -26.77
CA GLY A 25 13.17 29.46 -26.93
C GLY A 25 13.84 29.74 -25.59
N PHE A 26 13.91 31.01 -25.18
CA PHE A 26 14.45 31.45 -23.89
C PHE A 26 13.41 31.35 -22.76
N ASP A 27 12.14 31.24 -23.08
CA ASP A 27 11.09 31.29 -22.06
C ASP A 27 10.88 29.88 -21.50
N VAL A 28 10.93 29.80 -20.17
CA VAL A 28 10.61 28.59 -19.38
C VAL A 28 9.38 28.88 -18.54
N VAL A 29 8.27 28.22 -18.86
CA VAL A 29 7.02 28.36 -18.11
C VAL A 29 6.85 27.14 -17.23
N PRO A 30 7.07 27.26 -15.91
CA PRO A 30 6.79 26.19 -14.97
C PRO A 30 5.28 26.06 -14.74
N LEU A 31 4.78 24.83 -14.80
CA LEU A 31 3.41 24.45 -14.45
C LEU A 31 3.49 23.40 -13.36
N GLY A 32 2.70 23.55 -12.31
CA GLY A 32 2.63 22.59 -11.23
C GLY A 32 1.21 22.12 -11.00
N GLY A 33 1.06 20.94 -10.40
CA GLY A 33 -0.20 20.39 -10.00
C GLY A 33 -0.04 19.48 -8.78
N TYR A 34 -1.12 19.27 -8.07
CA TYR A 34 -1.24 18.29 -7.01
C TYR A 34 -2.24 17.23 -7.45
N GLU A 35 -1.85 15.97 -7.37
CA GLU A 35 -2.68 14.83 -7.72
C GLU A 35 -2.91 13.96 -6.50
N ASP A 36 -4.17 13.64 -6.20
CA ASP A 36 -4.60 12.79 -5.09
C ASP A 36 -5.41 11.62 -5.64
N PHE A 37 -4.72 10.50 -5.86
CA PHE A 37 -5.33 9.27 -6.36
C PHE A 37 -5.92 8.40 -5.23
N SER A 38 -5.65 8.70 -3.97
CA SER A 38 -6.31 8.06 -2.83
C SER A 38 -7.83 8.27 -2.83
N THR A 39 -8.30 9.27 -3.58
CA THR A 39 -9.74 9.60 -3.70
C THR A 39 -10.57 8.44 -4.24
N TYR A 40 -10.03 7.58 -5.11
CA TYR A 40 -10.73 6.40 -5.61
C TYR A 40 -11.04 5.43 -4.47
N PHE A 41 -10.05 5.11 -3.66
CA PHE A 41 -10.19 4.23 -2.51
C PHE A 41 -11.13 4.81 -1.45
N ARG A 42 -10.93 6.07 -1.06
CA ARG A 42 -11.72 6.72 -0.02
C ARG A 42 -13.20 6.86 -0.43
N LYS A 43 -13.47 7.20 -1.69
CA LYS A 43 -14.85 7.29 -2.22
C LYS A 43 -15.52 5.92 -2.29
N ALA A 44 -14.81 4.89 -2.74
CA ALA A 44 -15.37 3.54 -2.83
C ALA A 44 -15.79 2.99 -1.46
N LEU A 45 -15.10 3.37 -0.39
CA LEU A 45 -15.33 2.86 0.95
C LEU A 45 -16.22 3.78 1.83
N GLN A 46 -16.64 4.93 1.34
CA GLN A 46 -17.39 5.92 2.13
C GLN A 46 -18.76 5.43 2.64
N GLU A 47 -19.33 4.39 2.01
CA GLU A 47 -20.63 3.83 2.42
C GLU A 47 -20.51 2.87 3.62
N TYR A 48 -19.31 2.42 3.97
CA TYR A 48 -19.07 1.58 5.14
C TYR A 48 -18.96 2.45 6.40
N THR A 49 -20.07 2.61 7.11
CA THR A 49 -20.19 3.52 8.28
C THR A 49 -19.39 3.08 9.51
N ASP A 50 -18.89 1.86 9.52
CA ASP A 50 -18.02 1.28 10.55
C ASP A 50 -16.53 1.31 10.17
N LEU A 51 -16.16 2.15 9.18
CA LEU A 51 -14.79 2.35 8.70
C LEU A 51 -14.43 3.84 8.72
N GLU A 52 -13.35 4.18 9.39
CA GLU A 52 -12.73 5.51 9.39
C GLU A 52 -11.38 5.43 8.67
N ILE A 53 -11.14 6.32 7.71
CA ILE A 53 -9.88 6.38 6.96
C ILE A 53 -9.27 7.77 7.14
N ASP A 54 -8.16 7.82 7.88
CA ASP A 54 -7.30 8.99 7.93
C ASP A 54 -6.29 8.90 6.78
N HIS A 55 -6.25 9.92 5.94
CA HIS A 55 -5.32 9.99 4.83
C HIS A 55 -4.16 10.93 5.12
N LEU A 56 -2.94 10.43 5.01
CA LEU A 56 -1.70 11.18 5.15
C LEU A 56 -1.00 11.31 3.79
N PRO A 57 -1.16 12.44 3.09
CA PRO A 57 -0.54 12.70 1.79
C PRO A 57 0.99 12.67 1.84
N ASN A 58 1.66 12.26 0.75
CA ASN A 58 3.11 12.11 0.67
C ASN A 58 3.90 13.32 1.21
N HIS A 59 3.50 14.53 0.86
CA HIS A 59 4.22 15.75 1.26
C HIS A 59 4.09 16.09 2.76
N LEU A 60 3.15 15.48 3.47
CA LEU A 60 2.96 15.66 4.92
C LEU A 60 3.60 14.54 5.75
N VAL A 61 3.97 13.41 5.15
CA VAL A 61 4.51 12.24 5.87
C VAL A 61 5.75 12.59 6.68
N LEU A 62 6.67 13.37 6.10
CA LEU A 62 7.90 13.78 6.79
C LEU A 62 7.65 14.42 8.16
N SER A 63 6.60 15.24 8.26
CA SER A 63 6.31 16.06 9.46
C SER A 63 5.20 15.48 10.34
N MET A 64 4.21 14.75 9.76
CA MET A 64 2.99 14.39 10.45
C MET A 64 2.82 12.88 10.72
N PHE A 65 3.72 12.04 10.20
CA PHE A 65 3.64 10.60 10.49
C PHE A 65 3.79 10.34 11.99
N PRO A 66 3.01 9.43 12.60
CA PRO A 66 3.10 9.07 14.00
C PRO A 66 4.53 8.76 14.48
N GLN A 67 4.90 9.26 15.65
CA GLN A 67 6.26 9.15 16.21
C GLN A 67 6.36 8.09 17.30
N THR A 68 5.20 7.59 17.79
CA THR A 68 5.15 6.65 18.90
C THR A 68 4.18 5.49 18.60
N LEU A 69 4.36 4.38 19.32
CA LEU A 69 3.42 3.26 19.25
C LEU A 69 2.03 3.62 19.79
N GLU A 70 1.93 4.57 20.70
CA GLU A 70 0.65 5.07 21.20
C GLU A 70 -0.12 5.82 20.10
N GLU A 71 0.57 6.66 19.33
CA GLU A 71 -0.03 7.36 18.19
C GLU A 71 -0.46 6.41 17.09
N LEU A 72 0.40 5.42 16.72
CA LEU A 72 0.03 4.38 15.76
C LEU A 72 -1.08 3.47 16.29
N GLY A 73 -1.11 3.21 17.58
CA GLY A 73 -2.12 2.37 18.25
C GLY A 73 -3.54 2.94 18.22
N LYS A 74 -3.74 4.16 17.72
CA LYS A 74 -5.07 4.72 17.43
C LYS A 74 -5.69 4.09 16.18
N TYR A 75 -4.88 3.43 15.35
CA TYR A 75 -5.28 2.76 14.13
C TYR A 75 -5.25 1.23 14.31
N ASP A 76 -6.06 0.55 13.54
CA ASP A 76 -6.03 -0.92 13.42
C ASP A 76 -5.13 -1.36 12.27
N VAL A 77 -5.10 -0.56 11.21
CA VAL A 77 -4.35 -0.85 9.98
C VAL A 77 -3.57 0.38 9.53
N VAL A 78 -2.28 0.20 9.22
CA VAL A 78 -1.48 1.13 8.43
C VAL A 78 -1.41 0.62 7.00
N MET A 79 -1.74 1.47 6.04
CA MET A 79 -1.72 1.15 4.62
C MET A 79 -0.74 2.08 3.90
N LEU A 80 0.29 1.51 3.29
CA LEU A 80 1.30 2.23 2.51
C LEU A 80 0.99 2.04 1.03
N SER A 81 0.82 3.14 0.29
CA SER A 81 0.59 3.12 -1.15
C SER A 81 1.37 4.22 -1.82
N ASP A 82 2.20 3.85 -2.77
CA ASP A 82 3.06 4.73 -3.58
C ASP A 82 3.81 5.79 -2.75
N VAL A 83 4.40 5.36 -1.64
CA VAL A 83 5.22 6.15 -0.72
C VAL A 83 6.57 5.48 -0.49
N GLY A 84 7.66 6.11 -0.93
CA GLY A 84 9.00 5.56 -0.82
C GLY A 84 9.57 5.62 0.61
N ARG A 85 10.50 4.72 0.92
CA ARG A 85 11.17 4.60 2.22
C ARG A 85 11.70 5.95 2.74
N ASN A 86 12.34 6.75 1.87
CA ASN A 86 12.92 8.02 2.28
C ASN A 86 11.89 8.99 2.85
N THR A 87 10.66 8.96 2.33
CA THR A 87 9.54 9.77 2.83
C THR A 87 9.17 9.41 4.27
N LEU A 88 9.36 8.16 4.67
CA LEU A 88 9.13 7.68 6.03
C LEU A 88 10.36 7.83 6.94
N THR A 89 11.58 7.68 6.41
CA THR A 89 12.81 7.64 7.23
C THR A 89 13.46 9.00 7.44
N LEU A 90 13.32 9.92 6.48
CA LEU A 90 13.87 11.27 6.61
C LEU A 90 12.94 12.16 7.43
N TYR A 91 13.52 13.14 8.08
CA TYR A 91 12.81 14.17 8.82
C TYR A 91 12.96 15.52 8.12
N PRO A 92 12.08 16.51 8.37
CA PRO A 92 12.16 17.82 7.71
C PRO A 92 13.53 18.49 7.86
N ASP A 93 14.19 18.29 9.00
CA ASP A 93 15.56 18.76 9.23
C ASP A 93 16.54 17.58 9.12
N VAL A 94 16.93 17.29 7.88
CA VAL A 94 17.88 16.20 7.57
C VAL A 94 19.31 16.47 8.05
N PHE A 95 19.62 17.70 8.49
CA PHE A 95 20.94 18.06 9.02
C PHE A 95 21.07 17.81 10.52
N ARG A 96 19.98 17.49 11.22
CA ARG A 96 20.03 17.06 12.63
C ARG A 96 20.46 15.61 12.74
N VAL A 97 21.31 15.34 13.71
CA VAL A 97 21.76 13.98 14.02
C VAL A 97 21.67 13.76 15.53
N PRO A 98 20.87 12.82 16.04
CA PRO A 98 19.89 11.99 15.29
C PRO A 98 18.68 12.80 14.83
N MET A 99 18.10 12.41 13.68
CA MET A 99 16.94 13.09 13.10
C MET A 99 15.64 12.80 13.88
N GLY A 100 15.47 11.57 14.37
CA GLY A 100 14.28 11.13 15.09
C GLY A 100 14.18 9.61 15.22
N LYS A 101 12.98 9.11 15.49
CA LYS A 101 12.70 7.67 15.59
C LYS A 101 12.73 6.99 14.22
N ASP A 102 13.16 5.75 14.17
CA ASP A 102 13.00 4.91 12.97
C ASP A 102 11.52 4.52 12.81
N ARG A 103 10.82 5.19 11.88
CA ARG A 103 9.39 4.97 11.64
C ARG A 103 9.10 3.62 10.99
N LEU A 104 10.05 3.01 10.28
CA LEU A 104 9.87 1.68 9.71
C LEU A 104 9.91 0.63 10.82
N ALA A 105 10.84 0.76 11.77
CA ALA A 105 10.87 -0.08 12.96
C ALA A 105 9.61 0.13 13.83
N LEU A 106 9.11 1.36 13.91
CA LEU A 106 7.88 1.67 14.63
C LEU A 106 6.66 0.96 14.02
N ILE A 107 6.54 0.92 12.68
CA ILE A 107 5.48 0.17 11.97
C ILE A 107 5.64 -1.34 12.24
N ARG A 108 6.86 -1.89 12.14
CA ARG A 108 7.13 -3.29 12.48
C ARG A 108 6.64 -3.63 13.89
N ASP A 109 7.02 -2.83 14.87
CA ASP A 109 6.68 -3.05 16.26
C ASP A 109 5.16 -2.89 16.53
N PHE A 110 4.50 -2.00 15.79
CA PHE A 110 3.04 -1.84 15.79
C PHE A 110 2.36 -3.14 15.33
N VAL A 111 2.83 -3.73 14.22
CA VAL A 111 2.28 -5.01 13.72
C VAL A 111 2.57 -6.14 14.71
N ALA A 112 3.80 -6.23 15.22
CA ALA A 112 4.16 -7.25 16.20
C ALA A 112 3.28 -7.22 17.46
N LYS A 113 2.74 -6.05 17.83
CA LYS A 113 1.83 -5.87 18.97
C LYS A 113 0.36 -6.10 18.65
N GLY A 114 0.00 -6.41 17.42
CA GLY A 114 -1.36 -6.77 17.04
C GLY A 114 -2.02 -5.86 16.00
N GLY A 115 -1.36 -4.77 15.60
CA GLY A 115 -1.77 -3.95 14.47
C GLY A 115 -1.63 -4.66 13.13
N ALA A 116 -2.02 -4.01 12.05
CA ALA A 116 -1.89 -4.59 10.71
C ALA A 116 -1.21 -3.64 9.71
N LEU A 117 -0.52 -4.23 8.71
CA LEU A 117 0.13 -3.51 7.63
C LEU A 117 -0.38 -3.98 6.27
N VAL A 118 -0.70 -3.05 5.39
CA VAL A 118 -0.86 -3.29 3.95
C VAL A 118 0.19 -2.49 3.20
N MET A 119 0.86 -3.11 2.23
CA MET A 119 1.62 -2.39 1.21
C MET A 119 1.01 -2.68 -0.15
N CYS A 120 0.55 -1.63 -0.83
CA CYS A 120 0.10 -1.66 -2.21
C CYS A 120 1.27 -1.37 -3.14
N GLY A 121 1.26 -1.98 -4.32
CA GLY A 121 2.24 -1.75 -5.37
C GLY A 121 2.17 -0.34 -5.94
N GLY A 122 3.10 -0.06 -6.82
CA GLY A 122 3.28 1.22 -7.47
C GLY A 122 4.75 1.51 -7.74
N TRP A 123 5.01 2.65 -8.33
CA TRP A 123 6.39 3.04 -8.65
C TRP A 123 7.23 3.37 -7.41
N MET A 124 6.59 3.80 -6.33
CA MET A 124 7.27 4.14 -5.06
C MET A 124 6.88 3.17 -3.93
N SER A 125 6.59 1.92 -4.29
CA SER A 125 6.31 0.82 -3.35
C SER A 125 7.31 -0.32 -3.52
N PHE A 126 7.47 -1.17 -2.52
CA PHE A 126 8.43 -2.28 -2.49
C PHE A 126 9.84 -1.83 -2.88
N GLN A 127 10.42 -2.24 -4.01
CA GLN A 127 11.68 -1.68 -4.47
C GLN A 127 11.46 -0.56 -5.50
N GLY A 128 10.45 -0.70 -6.35
CA GLY A 128 9.89 0.32 -7.21
C GLY A 128 10.76 0.76 -8.38
N PHE A 129 10.37 1.88 -8.95
CA PHE A 129 11.02 2.49 -10.10
C PHE A 129 12.50 2.76 -9.81
N ARG A 130 13.41 2.16 -10.61
CA ARG A 130 14.87 2.27 -10.43
C ARG A 130 15.35 1.97 -9.02
N ALA A 131 14.63 1.10 -8.30
CA ALA A 131 14.87 0.78 -6.90
C ALA A 131 14.76 1.99 -5.94
N MET A 132 14.04 3.05 -6.30
CA MET A 132 13.96 4.31 -5.52
C MET A 132 13.06 4.20 -4.29
N ALA A 133 12.06 3.31 -4.31
CA ALA A 133 11.21 3.05 -3.14
C ALA A 133 12.01 2.44 -1.99
N ASN A 134 12.98 1.57 -2.29
CA ASN A 134 14.09 1.14 -1.43
C ASN A 134 13.67 0.45 -0.13
N TYR A 135 12.66 -0.42 -0.16
CA TYR A 135 12.23 -1.17 1.03
C TYR A 135 12.96 -2.50 1.23
N HIS A 136 13.77 -2.96 0.25
CA HIS A 136 14.59 -4.17 0.44
C HIS A 136 15.48 -4.05 1.69
N GLY A 137 15.53 -5.12 2.50
CA GLY A 137 16.32 -5.18 3.75
C GLY A 137 15.83 -4.24 4.86
N SER A 138 14.62 -3.66 4.76
CA SER A 138 14.06 -2.77 5.77
C SER A 138 13.18 -3.50 6.79
N PRO A 139 12.88 -2.88 7.94
CA PRO A 139 11.88 -3.41 8.88
C PRO A 139 10.50 -3.64 8.27
N ILE A 140 10.14 -2.94 7.19
CA ILE A 140 8.88 -3.17 6.48
C ILE A 140 8.92 -4.52 5.72
N GLU A 141 10.02 -4.83 5.03
CA GLU A 141 10.15 -6.15 4.40
C GLU A 141 10.08 -7.28 5.44
N GLU A 142 10.66 -7.07 6.63
CA GLU A 142 10.60 -8.06 7.71
C GLU A 142 9.14 -8.46 8.01
N VAL A 143 8.25 -7.50 8.05
CA VAL A 143 6.82 -7.68 8.38
C VAL A 143 5.99 -8.18 7.21
N LEU A 144 6.32 -7.83 5.98
CA LEU A 144 5.54 -8.21 4.80
C LEU A 144 5.62 -9.73 4.51
N PRO A 145 4.56 -10.33 3.92
CA PRO A 145 4.50 -11.75 3.57
C PRO A 145 5.40 -12.13 2.38
N VAL A 146 6.23 -11.21 1.90
CA VAL A 146 6.99 -11.34 0.66
C VAL A 146 8.43 -10.89 0.83
N HIS A 147 9.33 -11.45 0.01
CA HIS A 147 10.67 -10.95 -0.23
C HIS A 147 10.63 -9.89 -1.32
N ILE A 148 11.32 -8.77 -1.08
CA ILE A 148 11.49 -7.67 -2.02
C ILE A 148 12.87 -7.85 -2.68
N GLN A 149 12.96 -7.77 -4.01
CA GLN A 149 14.26 -7.85 -4.69
C GLN A 149 15.05 -6.53 -4.53
N ALA A 150 16.38 -6.61 -4.67
CA ALA A 150 17.27 -5.45 -4.46
C ALA A 150 17.34 -4.49 -5.68
N SER A 151 16.77 -4.86 -6.81
CA SER A 151 16.75 -4.06 -8.05
C SER A 151 15.33 -3.61 -8.38
N ASP A 152 15.17 -2.78 -9.42
CA ASP A 152 13.85 -2.39 -9.97
C ASP A 152 12.96 -3.63 -10.13
N ASP A 153 11.84 -3.66 -9.42
CA ASP A 153 10.96 -4.82 -9.32
C ASP A 153 9.70 -4.69 -10.18
N ARG A 154 9.56 -3.61 -10.95
CA ARG A 154 8.37 -3.40 -11.77
C ARG A 154 8.26 -4.40 -12.92
N ALA A 155 7.03 -4.77 -13.22
CA ALA A 155 6.63 -5.44 -14.46
C ALA A 155 5.54 -4.61 -15.12
N GLU A 156 5.87 -3.91 -16.19
CA GLU A 156 4.89 -3.19 -17.01
C GLU A 156 4.23 -4.17 -17.98
N THR A 157 2.89 -4.22 -18.00
CA THR A 157 2.11 -5.14 -18.82
C THR A 157 1.18 -4.35 -19.73
N THR A 158 1.70 -3.90 -20.86
CA THR A 158 0.99 -2.98 -21.78
C THR A 158 -0.35 -3.50 -22.29
N GLU A 159 -0.49 -4.82 -22.44
CA GLU A 159 -1.75 -5.47 -22.84
C GLU A 159 -2.64 -5.82 -21.62
N GLY A 160 -2.11 -5.60 -20.42
CA GLY A 160 -2.74 -5.99 -19.17
C GLY A 160 -2.57 -7.47 -18.84
N ILE A 161 -2.59 -7.76 -17.54
CA ILE A 161 -2.50 -9.12 -16.98
C ILE A 161 -3.65 -9.37 -16.02
N LYS A 162 -4.21 -10.58 -16.04
CA LYS A 162 -5.19 -11.04 -15.05
C LYS A 162 -4.53 -11.87 -13.97
N PRO A 163 -4.94 -11.75 -12.70
CA PRO A 163 -4.44 -12.62 -11.65
C PRO A 163 -5.03 -14.04 -11.77
N GLU A 164 -4.21 -15.00 -11.38
CA GLU A 164 -4.66 -16.36 -11.07
C GLU A 164 -4.97 -16.42 -9.57
N ILE A 165 -6.21 -16.79 -9.22
CA ILE A 165 -6.67 -16.92 -7.84
C ILE A 165 -6.36 -18.32 -7.34
N LEU A 166 -5.56 -18.41 -6.27
CA LEU A 166 -5.12 -19.67 -5.69
C LEU A 166 -5.98 -20.10 -4.49
N LEU A 167 -6.47 -19.14 -3.70
CA LEU A 167 -7.23 -19.39 -2.48
C LEU A 167 -8.59 -18.66 -2.51
N PRO A 168 -9.55 -19.08 -3.37
CA PRO A 168 -10.83 -18.40 -3.54
C PRO A 168 -11.68 -18.36 -2.24
N GLU A 169 -11.49 -19.34 -1.36
CA GLU A 169 -12.22 -19.44 -0.08
C GLU A 169 -11.63 -18.57 1.03
N HIS A 170 -10.53 -17.85 0.76
CA HIS A 170 -9.95 -16.98 1.77
C HIS A 170 -10.91 -15.83 2.12
N PRO A 171 -11.05 -15.43 3.40
CA PRO A 171 -12.01 -14.40 3.83
C PRO A 171 -11.91 -13.07 3.05
N VAL A 172 -10.72 -12.66 2.62
CA VAL A 172 -10.51 -11.47 1.77
C VAL A 172 -11.21 -11.55 0.41
N LEU A 173 -11.53 -12.76 -0.08
CA LEU A 173 -12.17 -12.99 -1.38
C LEU A 173 -13.61 -13.50 -1.26
N LYS A 174 -14.17 -13.54 -0.05
CA LYS A 174 -15.51 -14.07 0.18
C LYS A 174 -16.56 -13.36 -0.70
N GLY A 175 -17.25 -14.13 -1.54
CA GLY A 175 -18.29 -13.62 -2.44
C GLY A 175 -17.74 -12.88 -3.68
N ILE A 176 -16.44 -12.94 -3.93
CA ILE A 176 -15.80 -12.35 -5.11
C ILE A 176 -15.49 -13.46 -6.11
N PRO A 177 -16.08 -13.45 -7.32
CA PRO A 177 -15.86 -14.48 -8.32
C PRO A 177 -14.42 -14.51 -8.85
N SER A 178 -13.76 -15.65 -8.81
CA SER A 178 -12.36 -15.80 -9.23
C SER A 178 -12.09 -15.47 -10.71
N ARG A 179 -13.11 -15.55 -11.56
CA ARG A 179 -12.99 -15.31 -13.01
C ARG A 179 -13.23 -13.87 -13.43
N GLU A 180 -13.75 -13.03 -12.54
CA GLU A 180 -14.21 -11.67 -12.84
C GLU A 180 -13.18 -10.59 -12.48
N TRP A 181 -11.95 -10.97 -12.20
CA TRP A 181 -10.89 -10.00 -11.90
C TRP A 181 -10.54 -9.16 -13.12
N PRO A 182 -10.30 -7.86 -12.91
CA PRO A 182 -9.92 -6.94 -13.97
C PRO A 182 -8.50 -7.19 -14.47
N LEU A 183 -8.14 -6.55 -15.57
CA LEU A 183 -6.76 -6.45 -16.03
C LEU A 183 -5.99 -5.41 -15.18
N PHE A 184 -4.72 -5.71 -14.93
CA PHE A 184 -3.75 -4.80 -14.34
C PHE A 184 -2.67 -4.46 -15.37
N LEU A 185 -2.23 -3.20 -15.40
CA LEU A 185 -1.24 -2.71 -16.38
C LEU A 185 0.21 -2.86 -15.90
N GLY A 186 0.38 -3.32 -14.68
CA GLY A 186 1.69 -3.58 -14.10
C GLY A 186 1.61 -4.05 -12.65
N TYR A 187 2.76 -4.46 -12.11
CA TYR A 187 2.89 -4.92 -10.73
C TYR A 187 4.36 -4.92 -10.28
N ASN A 188 4.61 -5.01 -8.97
CA ASN A 188 5.93 -5.26 -8.42
C ASN A 188 6.18 -6.78 -8.31
N LYS A 189 7.32 -7.26 -8.82
CA LYS A 189 7.71 -8.68 -8.81
C LYS A 189 8.12 -9.09 -7.39
N LEU A 190 7.29 -9.87 -6.75
CA LEU A 190 7.44 -10.30 -5.36
C LEU A 190 7.52 -11.83 -5.26
N LYS A 191 8.24 -12.32 -4.24
CA LYS A 191 8.31 -13.75 -3.91
C LYS A 191 7.73 -13.98 -2.52
N ALA A 192 6.89 -15.00 -2.38
CA ALA A 192 6.32 -15.37 -1.09
C ALA A 192 7.42 -15.77 -0.09
N LYS A 193 7.26 -15.41 1.17
CA LYS A 193 8.03 -15.94 2.29
C LYS A 193 7.47 -17.28 2.75
N ASP A 194 8.35 -18.10 3.33
CA ASP A 194 7.95 -19.34 3.97
C ASP A 194 6.95 -19.07 5.09
N GLY A 195 5.85 -19.82 5.10
CA GLY A 195 4.75 -19.64 6.05
C GLY A 195 3.72 -18.58 5.66
N SER A 196 3.95 -17.76 4.63
CA SER A 196 2.94 -16.86 4.09
C SER A 196 1.91 -17.59 3.23
N LYS A 197 0.71 -16.98 3.04
CA LYS A 197 -0.35 -17.50 2.18
C LYS A 197 -0.45 -16.64 0.93
N THR A 198 -0.11 -17.19 -0.23
CA THR A 198 -0.35 -16.54 -1.51
C THR A 198 -1.80 -16.75 -1.92
N ILE A 199 -2.58 -15.68 -1.96
CA ILE A 199 -4.01 -15.68 -2.34
C ILE A 199 -4.16 -15.66 -3.86
N ALA A 200 -3.32 -14.84 -4.53
CA ALA A 200 -3.34 -14.68 -5.98
C ALA A 200 -1.92 -14.37 -6.52
N LYS A 201 -1.71 -14.68 -7.79
CA LYS A 201 -0.41 -14.46 -8.46
C LYS A 201 -0.57 -13.95 -9.90
N PHE A 202 0.50 -13.34 -10.40
CA PHE A 202 0.72 -13.02 -11.81
C PHE A 202 1.84 -13.93 -12.35
N GLY A 203 1.48 -14.97 -13.10
CA GLY A 203 2.44 -15.97 -13.56
C GLY A 203 3.17 -16.62 -12.37
N LYS A 204 4.47 -16.34 -12.20
CA LYS A 204 5.29 -16.85 -11.09
C LYS A 204 5.39 -15.91 -9.89
N ASP A 205 4.97 -14.65 -10.06
CA ASP A 205 5.14 -13.61 -9.05
C ASP A 205 3.88 -13.49 -8.18
N VAL A 206 4.05 -13.15 -6.92
CA VAL A 206 2.95 -12.93 -5.98
C VAL A 206 2.18 -11.67 -6.40
N PHE A 207 0.84 -11.79 -6.47
CA PHE A 207 -0.03 -10.62 -6.58
C PHE A 207 -0.58 -10.23 -5.21
N ILE A 208 -1.21 -11.16 -4.51
CA ILE A 208 -1.75 -10.95 -3.17
C ILE A 208 -1.20 -12.04 -2.25
N ALA A 209 -0.52 -11.62 -1.20
CA ALA A 209 -0.11 -12.51 -0.13
C ALA A 209 -0.44 -11.90 1.24
N VAL A 210 -0.70 -12.79 2.19
CA VAL A 210 -0.96 -12.44 3.59
C VAL A 210 -0.22 -13.37 4.52
N TRP A 211 0.05 -12.91 5.73
CA TRP A 211 0.50 -13.77 6.82
C TRP A 211 0.19 -13.17 8.19
N GLU A 212 0.43 -13.97 9.21
CA GLU A 212 0.44 -13.54 10.59
C GLU A 212 1.89 -13.27 11.00
N TYR A 213 2.15 -12.05 11.49
CA TYR A 213 3.43 -11.65 12.02
C TYR A 213 3.26 -11.34 13.50
N GLU A 214 3.85 -12.20 14.36
CA GLU A 214 3.67 -12.14 15.81
C GLU A 214 2.17 -12.08 16.19
N LYS A 215 1.70 -10.97 16.76
CA LYS A 215 0.29 -10.78 17.14
C LYS A 215 -0.55 -10.13 16.04
N GLY A 216 0.07 -9.54 15.04
CA GLY A 216 -0.59 -8.80 13.96
C GLY A 216 -0.69 -9.58 12.66
N ARG A 217 -1.09 -8.87 11.62
CA ARG A 217 -1.22 -9.39 10.26
C ARG A 217 -0.65 -8.42 9.23
N SER A 218 -0.17 -8.93 8.13
CA SER A 218 0.20 -8.09 7.01
C SER A 218 -0.27 -8.64 5.67
N MET A 219 -0.34 -7.74 4.70
CA MET A 219 -0.73 -8.01 3.32
C MET A 219 0.20 -7.29 2.36
N ALA A 220 0.64 -7.99 1.33
CA ALA A 220 1.22 -7.41 0.13
C ALA A 220 0.20 -7.51 -1.00
N PHE A 221 -0.09 -6.38 -1.64
CA PHE A 221 -0.89 -6.25 -2.86
C PHE A 221 0.03 -5.67 -3.93
N ALA A 222 0.50 -6.48 -4.85
CA ALA A 222 1.63 -6.16 -5.72
C ALA A 222 1.32 -5.17 -6.86
N SER A 223 0.10 -4.63 -6.97
CA SER A 223 -0.27 -3.64 -7.99
C SER A 223 -0.86 -2.39 -7.35
N ASP A 224 -1.20 -1.38 -8.17
CA ASP A 224 -1.78 -0.15 -7.67
C ASP A 224 -3.21 -0.35 -7.17
N MET A 225 -3.52 0.28 -6.05
CA MET A 225 -4.89 0.43 -5.57
C MET A 225 -5.66 1.54 -6.30
N ALA A 226 -4.98 2.34 -7.09
CA ALA A 226 -5.45 3.55 -7.78
C ALA A 226 -5.22 3.42 -9.30
N PRO A 227 -5.66 4.38 -10.12
CA PRO A 227 -5.29 4.45 -11.54
C PRO A 227 -3.78 4.50 -11.74
N HIS A 228 -3.29 4.23 -12.91
CA HIS A 228 -2.02 3.81 -13.42
C HIS A 228 -2.10 2.29 -13.66
N TRP A 229 -1.51 1.42 -12.85
CA TRP A 229 -1.64 -0.04 -13.05
C TRP A 229 -3.04 -0.56 -12.71
N GLY A 230 -3.72 0.06 -11.75
CA GLY A 230 -5.04 -0.32 -11.26
C GLY A 230 -6.21 0.37 -11.97
N SER A 231 -6.05 0.94 -13.19
CA SER A 231 -7.09 1.72 -13.87
C SER A 231 -8.41 0.95 -14.08
N ALA A 232 -8.35 -0.35 -14.41
CA ALA A 232 -9.55 -1.18 -14.51
C ALA A 232 -10.03 -1.65 -13.12
N PHE A 233 -9.13 -1.78 -12.16
CA PHE A 233 -9.42 -2.26 -10.82
C PHE A 233 -10.29 -1.30 -10.02
N VAL A 234 -10.04 0.02 -10.10
CA VAL A 234 -10.85 1.03 -9.40
C VAL A 234 -12.30 1.07 -9.88
N ASN A 235 -12.57 0.59 -11.10
CA ASN A 235 -13.91 0.51 -11.68
C ASN A 235 -14.53 -0.89 -11.54
N TRP A 236 -13.86 -1.81 -10.90
CA TRP A 236 -14.33 -3.17 -10.72
C TRP A 236 -15.48 -3.23 -9.70
N PRO A 237 -16.60 -3.92 -9.99
CA PRO A 237 -17.77 -3.92 -9.10
C PRO A 237 -17.48 -4.40 -7.67
N TYR A 238 -16.44 -5.23 -7.49
CA TYR A 238 -16.06 -5.76 -6.19
C TYR A 238 -14.90 -5.00 -5.52
N TYR A 239 -14.47 -3.84 -6.06
CA TYR A 239 -13.34 -3.07 -5.54
C TYR A 239 -13.53 -2.68 -4.08
N ALA A 240 -14.67 -2.07 -3.74
CA ALA A 240 -14.99 -1.66 -2.38
C ALA A 240 -15.11 -2.86 -1.44
N GLN A 241 -15.79 -3.93 -1.88
CA GLN A 241 -15.95 -5.16 -1.11
C GLN A 241 -14.60 -5.82 -0.82
N PHE A 242 -13.72 -5.92 -1.81
CA PHE A 242 -12.38 -6.49 -1.64
C PHE A 242 -11.57 -5.75 -0.58
N TRP A 243 -11.50 -4.42 -0.66
CA TRP A 243 -10.76 -3.63 0.29
C TRP A 243 -11.37 -3.67 1.69
N TYR A 244 -12.67 -3.54 1.80
CA TYR A 244 -13.34 -3.63 3.10
C TYR A 244 -13.10 -4.97 3.79
N GLN A 245 -13.28 -6.07 3.08
CA GLN A 245 -13.01 -7.42 3.61
C GLN A 245 -11.54 -7.62 3.99
N SER A 246 -10.62 -7.11 3.16
CA SER A 246 -9.18 -7.17 3.42
C SER A 246 -8.82 -6.45 4.72
N LEU A 247 -9.29 -5.22 4.89
CA LEU A 247 -9.04 -4.41 6.08
C LEU A 247 -9.64 -5.04 7.35
N ARG A 248 -10.88 -5.55 7.26
CA ARG A 248 -11.55 -6.24 8.38
C ARG A 248 -10.78 -7.51 8.78
N TRP A 249 -10.39 -8.31 7.81
CA TRP A 249 -9.62 -9.53 8.09
C TRP A 249 -8.27 -9.21 8.72
N LEU A 250 -7.57 -8.19 8.24
CA LEU A 250 -6.28 -7.76 8.77
C LEU A 250 -6.39 -7.29 10.22
N ALA A 251 -7.39 -6.49 10.53
CA ALA A 251 -7.66 -5.98 11.87
C ALA A 251 -8.26 -7.01 12.84
N LYS A 252 -8.59 -8.22 12.37
CA LYS A 252 -9.26 -9.27 13.16
C LYS A 252 -10.64 -8.84 13.70
N LYS A 253 -11.36 -7.98 12.97
CA LYS A 253 -12.66 -7.41 13.33
C LYS A 253 -13.82 -7.88 12.44
#